data_5738394c0869b43ff20210e27ebe7209
#
_entry.id   5738394c0869b43ff20210e27ebe7209
#
_cell.length_a   1.000
_cell.length_b   1.000
_cell.length_c   1.000
_cell.angle_alpha   90.00
_cell.angle_beta   90.00
_cell.angle_gamma   90.00
#
_symmetry.space_group_name_H-M   'P 1'
#
loop_
_entity.id
_entity.type
_entity.pdbx_description
1 polymer ?
#
loop_
_entity_poly.entity_id
_entity_poly.type
_entity_poly.pdbx_seq_one_letter_code
_entity_poly.pdbx_strand_id
1 'polypeptide(L)'
;FSEIDFYVNRIDGDSIYLELNITELPKLSEVKFAGIKKKKTEVLIKENGLTKGKIVNENLITTTKNYIENKYKKDGFYNSKVTITTVPDTTSGNEVNMYINVFKGNKIKVRNIDFVGNEKFSEGKLHKAMKNTKEKNPLRIFKASKYIKDKYKEDLTKIIDKYKESGYRDARIVSDSVTFNKDKKDISI
;
A
#
# COMPACT_ATOMS: atom_id res chain seq x y z
N PHE A 1 21.40 5.44 17.38
CA PHE A 1 21.06 5.36 18.79
C PHE A 1 19.58 5.69 18.97
N SER A 2 18.91 5.08 19.95
CA SER A 2 17.53 5.39 20.32
C SER A 2 17.46 6.54 21.31
N GLU A 3 18.44 6.64 22.19
CA GLU A 3 18.49 7.61 23.26
C GLU A 3 19.94 7.93 23.61
N ILE A 4 20.22 9.18 23.94
CA ILE A 4 21.51 9.66 24.37
C ILE A 4 21.26 10.60 25.56
N ASP A 5 21.65 10.15 26.76
CA ASP A 5 21.46 10.89 27.99
C ASP A 5 22.79 11.32 28.58
N PHE A 6 22.82 12.57 29.06
CA PHE A 6 23.97 13.14 29.75
C PHE A 6 23.63 13.34 31.22
N TYR A 7 24.43 12.78 32.07
CA TYR A 7 24.29 12.96 33.52
C TYR A 7 25.55 13.60 34.09
N VAL A 8 25.37 14.52 35.02
CA VAL A 8 26.48 15.02 35.85
C VAL A 8 26.76 13.96 36.92
N ASN A 9 27.86 13.27 36.78
CA ASN A 9 28.27 12.21 37.72
C ASN A 9 28.93 12.81 38.98
N ARG A 10 29.82 13.83 38.81
CA ARG A 10 30.52 14.48 39.90
C ARG A 10 30.95 15.89 39.49
N ILE A 11 30.98 16.79 40.51
CA ILE A 11 31.58 18.12 40.40
C ILE A 11 32.74 18.17 41.41
N ASP A 12 33.95 18.56 40.94
CA ASP A 12 35.12 18.63 41.78
C ASP A 12 35.84 19.95 41.49
N GLY A 13 35.73 20.93 42.37
CA GLY A 13 36.16 22.31 42.13
C GLY A 13 35.50 22.90 40.89
N ASP A 14 36.35 23.30 39.91
CA ASP A 14 35.93 23.87 38.62
C ASP A 14 35.72 22.79 37.52
N SER A 15 35.80 21.51 37.87
CA SER A 15 35.65 20.40 36.91
C SER A 15 34.33 19.70 37.07
N ILE A 16 33.63 19.46 35.93
CA ILE A 16 32.39 18.71 35.86
C ILE A 16 32.67 17.39 35.13
N TYR A 17 32.31 16.28 35.77
CA TYR A 17 32.42 14.94 35.19
C TYR A 17 31.05 14.52 34.67
N LEU A 18 30.97 14.25 33.36
CA LEU A 18 29.75 13.82 32.68
C LEU A 18 29.78 12.32 32.41
N GLU A 19 28.66 11.70 32.63
CA GLU A 19 28.38 10.32 32.21
C GLU A 19 27.47 10.37 30.99
N LEU A 20 27.84 9.65 29.92
CA LEU A 20 27.10 9.56 28.69
C LEU A 20 26.51 8.16 28.56
N ASN A 21 25.18 8.07 28.71
CA ASN A 21 24.44 6.84 28.47
C ASN A 21 23.92 6.80 27.04
N ILE A 22 24.34 5.79 26.29
CA ILE A 22 23.95 5.61 24.89
C ILE A 22 23.18 4.30 24.77
N THR A 23 21.91 4.40 24.34
CA THR A 23 21.10 3.23 24.00
C THR A 23 21.16 2.97 22.52
N GLU A 24 21.67 1.84 22.10
CA GLU A 24 21.69 1.42 20.71
C GLU A 24 20.33 0.94 20.23
N LEU A 25 19.96 1.31 19.01
CA LEU A 25 18.80 0.74 18.33
C LEU A 25 19.04 -0.76 18.10
N PRO A 26 18.00 -1.60 18.31
CA PRO A 26 18.14 -3.03 18.11
C PRO A 26 18.36 -3.38 16.63
N LYS A 27 19.02 -4.50 16.39
CA LYS A 27 19.24 -5.07 15.07
C LYS A 27 18.23 -6.16 14.78
N LEU A 28 17.88 -6.30 13.50
CA LEU A 28 16.96 -7.33 13.04
C LEU A 28 17.63 -8.71 13.09
N SER A 29 17.06 -9.65 13.86
CA SER A 29 17.49 -11.05 13.88
C SER A 29 16.77 -11.85 12.79
N GLU A 30 15.44 -11.89 12.84
CA GLU A 30 14.61 -12.64 11.90
C GLU A 30 13.33 -11.87 11.55
N VAL A 31 12.77 -12.15 10.35
CA VAL A 31 11.48 -11.62 9.92
C VAL A 31 10.51 -12.75 9.65
N LYS A 32 9.35 -12.71 10.30
CA LYS A 32 8.26 -13.67 10.12
C LYS A 32 7.03 -13.01 9.59
N PHE A 33 6.49 -13.55 8.49
CA PHE A 33 5.25 -13.08 7.88
C PHE A 33 4.10 -14.03 8.15
N ALA A 34 2.92 -13.45 8.43
CA ALA A 34 1.65 -14.15 8.48
C ALA A 34 0.65 -13.55 7.47
N GLY A 35 -0.34 -14.33 7.06
CA GLY A 35 -1.41 -13.89 6.14
C GLY A 35 -1.07 -13.90 4.66
N ILE A 36 0.16 -14.27 4.27
CA ILE A 36 0.60 -14.35 2.86
C ILE A 36 1.41 -15.63 2.57
N LYS A 37 1.54 -15.94 1.27
CA LYS A 37 2.28 -17.12 0.82
C LYS A 37 3.79 -16.89 0.90
N LYS A 38 4.59 -17.93 1.20
CA LYS A 38 6.05 -17.91 1.34
C LYS A 38 6.76 -17.18 0.18
N LYS A 39 6.43 -17.49 -1.08
CA LYS A 39 7.01 -16.82 -2.24
C LYS A 39 6.83 -15.30 -2.23
N LYS A 40 5.70 -14.79 -1.69
CA LYS A 40 5.48 -13.35 -1.55
C LYS A 40 6.25 -12.75 -0.38
N THR A 41 6.43 -13.51 0.68
CA THR A 41 7.26 -13.12 1.83
C THR A 41 8.68 -12.81 1.40
N GLU A 42 9.33 -13.70 0.65
CA GLU A 42 10.70 -13.54 0.16
C GLU A 42 10.86 -12.27 -0.70
N VAL A 43 9.88 -11.99 -1.57
CA VAL A 43 9.86 -10.76 -2.37
C VAL A 43 9.77 -9.53 -1.48
N LEU A 44 8.86 -9.52 -0.49
CA LEU A 44 8.66 -8.37 0.38
C LEU A 44 9.87 -8.12 1.30
N ILE A 45 10.53 -9.17 1.79
CA ILE A 45 11.78 -9.06 2.55
C ILE A 45 12.84 -8.34 1.70
N LYS A 46 13.04 -8.79 0.46
CA LYS A 46 14.02 -8.18 -0.47
C LYS A 46 13.67 -6.74 -0.81
N GLU A 47 12.42 -6.47 -1.17
CA GLU A 47 11.96 -5.12 -1.58
C GLU A 47 12.06 -4.09 -0.45
N ASN A 48 11.93 -4.50 0.81
CA ASN A 48 12.04 -3.63 1.98
C ASN A 48 13.43 -3.68 2.65
N GLY A 49 14.37 -4.44 2.09
CA GLY A 49 15.73 -4.57 2.64
C GLY A 49 15.75 -5.10 4.08
N LEU A 50 14.85 -6.02 4.42
CA LEU A 50 14.73 -6.60 5.77
C LEU A 50 15.74 -7.73 5.94
N THR A 51 17.03 -7.38 6.02
CA THR A 51 18.12 -8.32 6.19
C THR A 51 18.55 -8.42 7.64
N LYS A 52 19.07 -9.58 8.06
CA LYS A 52 19.68 -9.74 9.38
C LYS A 52 20.74 -8.66 9.64
N GLY A 53 20.77 -8.13 10.84
CA GLY A 53 21.67 -7.04 11.24
C GLY A 53 21.20 -5.62 10.86
N LYS A 54 20.08 -5.48 10.13
CA LYS A 54 19.47 -4.18 9.82
C LYS A 54 19.03 -3.50 11.11
N ILE A 55 19.37 -2.22 11.29
CA ILE A 55 18.88 -1.42 12.41
C ILE A 55 17.35 -1.28 12.31
N VAL A 56 16.66 -1.60 13.40
CA VAL A 56 15.21 -1.51 13.52
C VAL A 56 14.85 -0.24 14.28
N ASN A 57 14.16 0.66 13.61
CA ASN A 57 13.62 1.90 14.15
C ASN A 57 12.19 2.13 13.67
N GLU A 58 11.50 3.12 14.23
CA GLU A 58 10.14 3.48 13.86
C GLU A 58 9.98 3.81 12.38
N ASN A 59 11.00 4.42 11.77
CA ASN A 59 10.97 4.73 10.34
C ASN A 59 10.98 3.45 9.48
N LEU A 60 11.82 2.46 9.80
CA LEU A 60 11.83 1.17 9.10
C LEU A 60 10.48 0.46 9.23
N ILE A 61 9.89 0.44 10.43
CA ILE A 61 8.58 -0.17 10.69
C ILE A 61 7.49 0.53 9.86
N THR A 62 7.43 1.86 9.93
CA THR A 62 6.41 2.66 9.24
C THR A 62 6.54 2.58 7.72
N THR A 63 7.75 2.70 7.19
CA THR A 63 8.00 2.60 5.74
C THR A 63 7.69 1.21 5.20
N THR A 64 8.08 0.16 5.90
CA THR A 64 7.75 -1.23 5.54
C THR A 64 6.24 -1.47 5.54
N LYS A 65 5.54 -1.05 6.60
CA LYS A 65 4.08 -1.14 6.68
C LYS A 65 3.41 -0.43 5.50
N ASN A 66 3.76 0.82 5.27
CA ASN A 66 3.18 1.64 4.21
C ASN A 66 3.47 1.06 2.82
N TYR A 67 4.69 0.57 2.60
CA TYR A 67 5.07 -0.08 1.35
C TYR A 67 4.17 -1.29 1.06
N ILE A 68 4.03 -2.20 2.03
CA ILE A 68 3.22 -3.42 1.86
C ILE A 68 1.75 -3.08 1.65
N GLU A 69 1.17 -2.17 2.44
CA GLU A 69 -0.22 -1.73 2.27
C GLU A 69 -0.45 -1.10 0.89
N ASN A 70 0.44 -0.21 0.45
CA ASN A 70 0.34 0.44 -0.86
C ASN A 70 0.48 -0.56 -2.02
N LYS A 71 1.36 -1.56 -1.88
CA LYS A 71 1.49 -2.64 -2.86
C LYS A 71 0.18 -3.42 -3.01
N TYR A 72 -0.49 -3.76 -1.90
CA TYR A 72 -1.79 -4.43 -1.94
C TYR A 72 -2.91 -3.52 -2.44
N LYS A 73 -2.89 -2.22 -2.11
CA LYS A 73 -3.85 -1.23 -2.67
C LYS A 73 -3.73 -1.12 -4.19
N LYS A 74 -2.51 -1.09 -4.74
CA LYS A 74 -2.27 -1.13 -6.19
C LYS A 74 -2.84 -2.39 -6.85
N ASP A 75 -2.83 -3.52 -6.14
CA ASP A 75 -3.44 -4.77 -6.59
C ASP A 75 -4.98 -4.82 -6.41
N GLY A 76 -5.60 -3.74 -5.91
CA GLY A 76 -7.05 -3.59 -5.70
C GLY A 76 -7.54 -4.02 -4.31
N PHE A 77 -6.65 -4.30 -3.35
CA PHE A 77 -6.99 -4.63 -1.96
C PHE A 77 -6.99 -3.36 -1.09
N TYR A 78 -7.97 -2.50 -1.25
CA TYR A 78 -8.00 -1.18 -0.57
C TYR A 78 -8.19 -1.27 0.94
N ASN A 79 -8.74 -2.38 1.45
CA ASN A 79 -8.94 -2.64 2.87
C ASN A 79 -7.80 -3.46 3.48
N SER A 80 -6.64 -3.54 2.81
CA SER A 80 -5.48 -4.22 3.36
C SER A 80 -4.96 -3.48 4.59
N LYS A 81 -4.61 -4.25 5.62
CA LYS A 81 -3.99 -3.76 6.85
C LYS A 81 -2.74 -4.56 7.14
N VAL A 82 -1.70 -3.89 7.57
CA VAL A 82 -0.44 -4.50 7.99
C VAL A 82 -0.14 -4.10 9.42
N THR A 83 0.12 -5.09 10.26
CA THR A 83 0.59 -4.88 11.63
C THR A 83 2.01 -5.42 11.73
N ILE A 84 2.90 -4.62 12.27
CA ILE A 84 4.29 -5.00 12.52
C ILE A 84 4.53 -4.90 14.02
N THR A 85 5.07 -5.97 14.60
CA THR A 85 5.49 -6.01 15.99
C THR A 85 6.92 -6.54 16.07
N THR A 86 7.70 -6.02 17.00
CA THR A 86 9.05 -6.49 17.28
C THR A 86 9.08 -7.11 18.67
N VAL A 87 9.81 -8.22 18.80
CA VAL A 87 10.00 -8.95 20.07
C VAL A 87 11.50 -9.16 20.24
N PRO A 88 12.08 -8.86 21.43
CA PRO A 88 13.49 -9.12 21.70
C PRO A 88 13.86 -10.58 21.39
N ASP A 89 15.00 -10.77 20.76
CA ASP A 89 15.58 -12.10 20.58
C ASP A 89 16.39 -12.44 21.84
N THR A 90 15.89 -13.35 22.64
CA THR A 90 16.51 -13.72 23.92
C THR A 90 17.81 -14.50 23.74
N THR A 91 18.14 -14.93 22.52
CA THR A 91 19.36 -15.69 22.21
C THR A 91 20.51 -14.82 21.71
N SER A 92 20.24 -13.59 21.37
CA SER A 92 21.19 -12.67 20.70
C SER A 92 21.07 -11.28 21.33
N GLY A 93 22.07 -10.77 21.96
CA GLY A 93 22.22 -9.43 22.55
C GLY A 93 21.14 -8.37 22.22
N ASN A 94 21.51 -7.28 21.56
CA ASN A 94 20.57 -6.22 21.16
C ASN A 94 19.95 -6.52 19.79
N GLU A 95 19.24 -7.66 19.65
CA GLU A 95 18.54 -8.05 18.43
C GLU A 95 17.03 -8.23 18.70
N VAL A 96 16.22 -8.07 17.63
CA VAL A 96 14.76 -8.26 17.66
C VAL A 96 14.28 -9.11 16.49
N ASN A 97 13.27 -9.92 16.74
CA ASN A 97 12.49 -10.61 15.74
C ASN A 97 11.32 -9.74 15.31
N MET A 98 11.13 -9.54 14.00
CA MET A 98 10.05 -8.74 13.43
C MET A 98 8.93 -9.64 12.91
N TYR A 99 7.72 -9.45 13.42
CA TYR A 99 6.51 -10.17 12.99
C TYR A 99 5.63 -9.24 12.17
N ILE A 100 5.38 -9.62 10.92
CA ILE A 100 4.58 -8.84 9.97
C ILE A 100 3.32 -9.61 9.65
N ASN A 101 2.18 -9.15 10.13
CA ASN A 101 0.88 -9.76 9.85
C ASN A 101 0.16 -8.93 8.77
N VAL A 102 -0.17 -9.60 7.65
CA VAL A 102 -0.79 -8.97 6.48
C VAL A 102 -2.23 -9.46 6.33
N PHE A 103 -3.18 -8.61 6.65
CA PHE A 103 -4.59 -8.81 6.34
C PHE A 103 -4.91 -8.12 5.01
N LYS A 104 -5.09 -8.90 3.94
CA LYS A 104 -5.36 -8.34 2.59
C LYS A 104 -6.78 -7.82 2.43
N GLY A 105 -7.75 -8.43 3.09
CA GLY A 105 -9.16 -8.18 2.82
C GLY A 105 -9.58 -8.64 1.41
N ASN A 106 -10.71 -8.13 0.95
CA ASN A 106 -11.27 -8.41 -0.37
C ASN A 106 -10.90 -7.31 -1.37
N LYS A 107 -10.82 -7.67 -2.65
CA LYS A 107 -10.71 -6.66 -3.72
C LYS A 107 -12.01 -5.88 -3.85
N ILE A 108 -11.89 -4.57 -4.00
CA ILE A 108 -13.03 -3.70 -4.28
C ILE A 108 -13.58 -4.00 -5.68
N LYS A 109 -14.90 -4.06 -5.82
CA LYS A 109 -15.59 -4.29 -7.09
C LYS A 109 -16.22 -3.00 -7.60
N VAL A 110 -16.31 -2.87 -8.93
CA VAL A 110 -17.05 -1.78 -9.56
C VAL A 110 -18.51 -2.17 -9.64
N ARG A 111 -19.39 -1.38 -9.03
CA ARG A 111 -20.84 -1.61 -9.03
C ARG A 111 -21.47 -1.10 -10.31
N ASN A 112 -21.21 0.18 -10.62
CA ASN A 112 -21.67 0.86 -11.82
C ASN A 112 -20.62 1.88 -12.30
N ILE A 113 -20.69 2.20 -13.57
CA ILE A 113 -19.92 3.25 -14.22
C ILE A 113 -20.91 4.11 -15.01
N ASP A 114 -21.06 5.34 -14.59
CA ASP A 114 -21.97 6.28 -15.20
C ASP A 114 -21.19 7.28 -16.07
N PHE A 115 -21.76 7.69 -17.20
CA PHE A 115 -21.18 8.68 -18.09
C PHE A 115 -22.13 9.86 -18.22
N VAL A 116 -21.58 11.07 -18.22
CA VAL A 116 -22.31 12.32 -18.41
C VAL A 116 -21.66 13.11 -19.52
N GLY A 117 -22.47 13.69 -20.44
CA GLY A 117 -21.97 14.46 -21.58
C GLY A 117 -21.43 13.60 -22.74
N ASN A 118 -21.81 12.34 -22.79
CA ASN A 118 -21.38 11.37 -23.81
C ASN A 118 -22.32 11.30 -25.03
N GLU A 119 -22.85 12.42 -25.49
CA GLU A 119 -23.89 12.50 -26.55
C GLU A 119 -23.52 11.78 -27.86
N LYS A 120 -22.24 11.70 -28.19
CA LYS A 120 -21.75 11.11 -29.45
C LYS A 120 -21.61 9.58 -29.39
N PHE A 121 -21.41 9.02 -28.18
CA PHE A 121 -21.30 7.58 -27.98
C PHE A 121 -22.25 7.11 -26.89
N SER A 122 -22.96 6.03 -27.16
CA SER A 122 -23.75 5.37 -26.11
C SER A 122 -22.83 4.81 -25.01
N GLU A 123 -23.34 4.77 -23.79
CA GLU A 123 -22.64 4.19 -22.64
C GLU A 123 -22.07 2.80 -22.95
N GLY A 124 -22.85 1.93 -23.63
CA GLY A 124 -22.39 0.61 -24.04
C GLY A 124 -21.14 0.61 -24.93
N LYS A 125 -20.96 1.66 -25.78
CA LYS A 125 -19.74 1.82 -26.58
C LYS A 125 -18.57 2.27 -25.71
N LEU A 126 -18.80 3.14 -24.71
CA LEU A 126 -17.78 3.59 -23.77
C LEU A 126 -17.40 2.46 -22.79
N HIS A 127 -18.33 1.71 -22.26
CA HIS A 127 -18.06 0.49 -21.47
C HIS A 127 -17.21 -0.53 -22.23
N LYS A 128 -17.39 -0.67 -23.57
CA LYS A 128 -16.56 -1.54 -24.38
C LYS A 128 -15.13 -1.01 -24.51
N ALA A 129 -14.95 0.32 -24.59
CA ALA A 129 -13.64 0.96 -24.65
C ALA A 129 -12.83 0.74 -23.35
N MET A 130 -13.48 0.79 -22.20
CA MET A 130 -12.88 0.46 -20.90
C MET A 130 -12.60 -1.04 -20.80
N LYS A 131 -11.40 -1.48 -21.18
CA LYS A 131 -11.07 -2.94 -21.24
C LYS A 131 -10.77 -3.55 -19.87
N ASN A 132 -10.24 -2.77 -18.96
CA ASN A 132 -9.74 -3.26 -17.66
C ASN A 132 -10.78 -3.10 -16.55
N THR A 133 -11.53 -1.98 -16.55
CA THR A 133 -12.51 -1.63 -15.53
C THR A 133 -13.90 -2.05 -16.02
N LYS A 134 -14.51 -3.01 -15.34
CA LYS A 134 -15.82 -3.56 -15.72
C LYS A 134 -16.74 -3.58 -14.52
N GLU A 135 -18.01 -3.30 -14.77
CA GLU A 135 -19.06 -3.44 -13.78
C GLU A 135 -19.27 -4.88 -13.33
N LYS A 136 -19.75 -5.02 -12.12
CA LYS A 136 -20.22 -6.30 -11.57
C LYS A 136 -21.46 -6.75 -12.36
N ASN A 137 -21.34 -7.85 -13.08
CA ASN A 137 -22.45 -8.45 -13.80
C ASN A 137 -22.64 -9.88 -13.30
N PRO A 138 -23.84 -10.24 -12.78
CA PRO A 138 -24.12 -11.57 -12.27
C PRO A 138 -23.96 -12.67 -13.33
N LEU A 139 -24.14 -12.35 -14.61
CA LEU A 139 -23.95 -13.30 -15.72
C LEU A 139 -22.47 -13.51 -16.11
N ARG A 140 -21.54 -12.70 -15.58
CA ARG A 140 -20.11 -12.80 -15.87
C ARG A 140 -19.33 -13.39 -14.71
N ILE A 141 -19.56 -14.66 -14.42
CA ILE A 141 -18.99 -15.37 -13.27
C ILE A 141 -17.44 -15.37 -13.29
N PHE A 142 -16.83 -15.36 -14.47
CA PHE A 142 -15.35 -15.47 -14.65
C PHE A 142 -14.61 -14.14 -14.88
N LYS A 143 -15.31 -13.03 -15.16
CA LYS A 143 -14.66 -11.72 -15.35
C LYS A 143 -14.82 -10.87 -14.09
N ALA A 144 -13.75 -10.74 -13.35
CA ALA A 144 -13.76 -9.99 -12.11
C ALA A 144 -13.90 -8.48 -12.38
N SER A 145 -14.98 -7.90 -11.86
CA SER A 145 -15.24 -6.45 -11.79
C SER A 145 -14.40 -5.78 -10.71
N LYS A 146 -13.07 -5.97 -10.73
CA LYS A 146 -12.17 -5.43 -9.72
C LYS A 146 -11.75 -4.02 -10.09
N TYR A 147 -11.78 -3.13 -9.12
CA TYR A 147 -11.23 -1.79 -9.29
C TYR A 147 -9.72 -1.80 -9.01
N ILE A 148 -8.93 -1.39 -9.98
CA ILE A 148 -7.49 -1.17 -9.89
C ILE A 148 -7.21 0.22 -10.46
N LYS A 149 -6.79 1.16 -9.61
CA LYS A 149 -6.68 2.58 -9.94
C LYS A 149 -5.86 2.85 -11.21
N ASP A 150 -4.71 2.21 -11.37
CA ASP A 150 -3.84 2.42 -12.52
C ASP A 150 -4.51 1.91 -13.82
N LYS A 151 -5.22 0.77 -13.73
CA LYS A 151 -5.99 0.22 -14.85
C LYS A 151 -7.20 1.06 -15.22
N TYR A 152 -7.83 1.68 -14.24
CA TYR A 152 -8.90 2.65 -14.47
C TYR A 152 -8.38 3.87 -15.22
N LYS A 153 -7.22 4.42 -14.84
CA LYS A 153 -6.60 5.54 -15.55
C LYS A 153 -6.26 5.19 -17.01
N GLU A 154 -5.76 3.99 -17.27
CA GLU A 154 -5.56 3.52 -18.65
C GLU A 154 -6.87 3.49 -19.45
N ASP A 155 -7.97 3.10 -18.79
CA ASP A 155 -9.28 3.05 -19.45
C ASP A 155 -9.86 4.45 -19.74
N LEU A 156 -9.61 5.45 -18.87
CA LEU A 156 -9.95 6.85 -19.16
C LEU A 156 -9.24 7.35 -20.43
N THR A 157 -7.96 7.01 -20.59
CA THR A 157 -7.21 7.35 -21.81
C THR A 157 -7.86 6.70 -23.04
N LYS A 158 -8.26 5.44 -22.97
CA LYS A 158 -8.92 4.74 -24.09
C LYS A 158 -10.28 5.36 -24.49
N ILE A 159 -10.99 5.93 -23.52
CA ILE A 159 -12.22 6.68 -23.82
C ILE A 159 -11.88 7.93 -24.66
N ILE A 160 -10.88 8.71 -24.23
CA ILE A 160 -10.42 9.89 -24.97
C ILE A 160 -9.95 9.51 -26.37
N ASP A 161 -9.13 8.46 -26.49
CA ASP A 161 -8.62 7.97 -27.77
C ASP A 161 -9.76 7.60 -28.72
N LYS A 162 -10.78 6.92 -28.21
CA LYS A 162 -11.98 6.59 -29.00
C LYS A 162 -12.69 7.80 -29.58
N TYR A 163 -12.78 8.90 -28.84
CA TYR A 163 -13.33 10.17 -29.34
C TYR A 163 -12.42 10.78 -30.40
N LYS A 164 -11.10 10.79 -30.16
CA LYS A 164 -10.11 11.33 -31.12
C LYS A 164 -10.08 10.57 -32.44
N GLU A 165 -10.14 9.23 -32.40
CA GLU A 165 -10.25 8.37 -33.58
C GLU A 165 -11.50 8.67 -34.42
N SER A 166 -12.55 9.20 -33.77
CA SER A 166 -13.80 9.57 -34.43
C SER A 166 -13.84 11.06 -34.82
N GLY A 167 -12.70 11.76 -34.81
CA GLY A 167 -12.55 13.15 -35.24
C GLY A 167 -12.72 14.21 -34.16
N TYR A 168 -13.05 13.82 -32.92
CA TYR A 168 -13.22 14.75 -31.80
C TYR A 168 -11.88 15.02 -31.11
N ARG A 169 -11.01 15.83 -31.73
CA ARG A 169 -9.63 16.07 -31.30
C ARG A 169 -9.51 16.70 -29.90
N ASP A 170 -10.47 17.56 -29.54
CA ASP A 170 -10.50 18.31 -28.27
C ASP A 170 -11.27 17.59 -27.17
N ALA A 171 -11.65 16.32 -27.40
CA ALA A 171 -12.33 15.51 -26.40
C ALA A 171 -11.47 15.34 -25.16
N ARG A 172 -12.06 15.62 -24.01
CA ARG A 172 -11.42 15.47 -22.70
C ARG A 172 -12.42 15.01 -21.65
N ILE A 173 -11.95 14.34 -20.65
CA ILE A 173 -12.71 14.06 -19.43
C ILE A 173 -12.58 15.30 -18.53
N VAL A 174 -13.68 15.97 -18.25
CA VAL A 174 -13.70 17.19 -17.42
C VAL A 174 -13.47 16.84 -15.95
N SER A 175 -14.12 15.77 -15.49
CA SER A 175 -13.95 15.25 -14.13
C SER A 175 -14.25 13.77 -14.10
N ASP A 176 -13.68 13.07 -13.13
CA ASP A 176 -14.04 11.71 -12.75
C ASP A 176 -14.16 11.61 -11.24
N SER A 177 -15.05 10.78 -10.77
CA SER A 177 -15.22 10.54 -9.33
C SER A 177 -15.36 9.05 -9.06
N VAL A 178 -14.79 8.61 -7.94
CA VAL A 178 -14.89 7.24 -7.46
C VAL A 178 -15.43 7.26 -6.04
N THR A 179 -16.66 6.80 -5.88
CA THR A 179 -17.38 6.81 -4.60
C THR A 179 -17.44 5.40 -4.02
N PHE A 180 -16.97 5.23 -2.79
CA PHE A 180 -17.09 3.98 -2.07
C PHE A 180 -18.48 3.84 -1.44
N ASN A 181 -19.06 2.64 -1.51
CA ASN A 181 -20.26 2.34 -0.73
C ASN A 181 -19.94 2.32 0.77
N LYS A 182 -20.99 2.31 1.62
CA LYS A 182 -20.85 2.35 3.09
C LYS A 182 -19.97 1.22 3.62
N ASP A 183 -20.05 0.02 3.05
CA ASP A 183 -19.28 -1.16 3.46
C ASP A 183 -17.87 -1.20 2.86
N LYS A 184 -17.49 -0.23 2.05
CA LYS A 184 -16.20 -0.19 1.31
C LYS A 184 -15.88 -1.49 0.55
N LYS A 185 -16.92 -2.19 0.06
CA LYS A 185 -16.78 -3.43 -0.74
C LYS A 185 -16.91 -3.16 -2.23
N ASP A 186 -17.69 -2.16 -2.59
CA ASP A 186 -17.97 -1.77 -3.97
C ASP A 186 -17.75 -0.26 -4.14
N ILE A 187 -17.52 0.15 -5.40
CA ILE A 187 -17.47 1.55 -5.81
C ILE A 187 -18.44 1.81 -6.95
N SER A 188 -18.84 3.08 -7.08
CA SER A 188 -19.45 3.68 -8.25
C SER A 188 -18.49 4.70 -8.85
N ILE A 189 -18.44 4.79 -10.16
CA ILE A 189 -17.59 5.71 -10.93
C ILE A 189 -18.49 6.61 -11.75
#